data_1fab3ad2e4ba441bf3185d6fabd03915
#
_entry.id   1fab3ad2e4ba441bf3185d6fabd03915
#
_cell.length_a   1.000
_cell.length_b   1.000
_cell.length_c   1.000
_cell.angle_alpha   90.00
_cell.angle_beta   90.00
_cell.angle_gamma   90.00
#
_symmetry.space_group_name_H-M   'P 1'
#
loop_
_entity.id
_entity.type
_entity.pdbx_description
1 polymer ?
#
loop_
_entity_poly.entity_id
_entity_poly.type
_entity_poly.pdbx_seq_one_letter_code
_entity_poly.pdbx_strand_id
1 'polypeptide(L)'
;LRTVTVSREDDQWGQEFAIMVNGVKIFARGADYIPDDCFYPRITREILERDVKACVFANFNCLRVWGGGYYPSDEFYDLCDEYGILLWEDLMYACNIYDVTPDFAENIAIEAKDNILRFRNHACLGLICGNNELECAWTDWKDAQGHAPSLKRDYLYQFEFLLADVVKENAPDAFYWPSSPSSGGSFDNPCDENRGDCHYWDVWHGQKPFSEYMKHYFRFCSEFGFQSLP
;
A
#
# COMPACT_ATOMS: atom_id res chain seq x y z
N LEU A 1 5.79 16.40 -15.98
CA LEU A 1 6.98 15.62 -15.58
C LEU A 1 7.27 15.88 -14.10
N ARG A 2 7.48 14.83 -13.33
CA ARG A 2 7.83 14.88 -11.90
C ARG A 2 8.77 13.73 -11.56
N THR A 3 9.48 13.81 -10.44
CA THR A 3 10.13 12.67 -9.79
C THR A 3 9.42 12.36 -8.48
N VAL A 4 9.20 11.09 -8.19
CA VAL A 4 8.73 10.64 -6.86
C VAL A 4 9.71 9.58 -6.38
N THR A 5 10.15 9.74 -5.14
CA THR A 5 11.03 8.79 -4.45
C THR A 5 10.55 8.61 -3.02
N VAL A 6 10.99 7.56 -2.35
CA VAL A 6 10.78 7.38 -0.91
C VAL A 6 12.12 7.53 -0.22
N SER A 7 12.21 8.48 0.71
CA SER A 7 13.39 8.63 1.55
C SER A 7 13.32 7.67 2.72
N ARG A 8 14.47 7.02 2.98
CA ARG A 8 14.70 6.09 4.09
C ARG A 8 16.01 6.42 4.81
N GLU A 9 16.26 7.70 5.00
CA GLU A 9 17.46 8.19 5.68
C GLU A 9 17.38 7.93 7.20
N ASP A 10 18.50 7.52 7.77
CA ASP A 10 18.59 7.33 9.21
C ASP A 10 18.64 8.70 9.93
N ASP A 11 17.92 8.80 11.06
CA ASP A 11 17.91 9.96 11.91
C ASP A 11 17.95 9.59 13.41
N GLN A 12 17.83 10.57 14.29
CA GLN A 12 17.88 10.34 15.74
C GLN A 12 16.70 9.50 16.30
N TRP A 13 15.65 9.28 15.52
CA TRP A 13 14.47 8.50 15.91
C TRP A 13 14.34 7.17 15.17
N GLY A 14 15.29 6.84 14.28
CA GLY A 14 15.30 5.61 13.50
C GLY A 14 15.54 5.86 12.01
N GLN A 15 14.76 5.25 11.15
CA GLN A 15 14.82 5.42 9.70
C GLN A 15 13.55 6.09 9.21
N GLU A 16 13.65 7.23 8.54
CA GLU A 16 12.48 7.88 8.00
C GLU A 16 11.81 7.06 6.89
N PHE A 17 10.53 7.27 6.71
CA PHE A 17 9.77 6.77 5.57
C PHE A 17 8.92 7.93 5.05
N ALA A 18 9.40 8.59 4.00
CA ALA A 18 8.78 9.81 3.53
C ALA A 18 8.74 9.89 2.00
N ILE A 19 7.57 10.23 1.45
CA ILE A 19 7.43 10.45 0.02
C ILE A 19 8.05 11.80 -0.34
N MET A 20 8.90 11.80 -1.36
CA MET A 20 9.58 12.97 -1.91
C MET A 20 9.04 13.24 -3.30
N VAL A 21 8.52 14.43 -3.55
CA VAL A 21 8.09 14.87 -4.88
C VAL A 21 8.97 15.99 -5.36
N ASN A 22 9.67 15.80 -6.47
CA ASN A 22 10.65 16.75 -7.02
C ASN A 22 11.68 17.20 -5.96
N GLY A 23 12.13 16.28 -5.11
CA GLY A 23 13.08 16.54 -4.04
C GLY A 23 12.50 17.25 -2.81
N VAL A 24 11.19 17.48 -2.76
CA VAL A 24 10.50 18.06 -1.60
C VAL A 24 9.80 16.98 -0.82
N LYS A 25 10.07 16.92 0.49
CA LYS A 25 9.40 16.00 1.41
C LYS A 25 7.92 16.37 1.56
N ILE A 26 7.04 15.42 1.32
CA ILE A 26 5.60 15.59 1.42
C ILE A 26 5.09 14.87 2.66
N PHE A 27 4.33 15.56 3.50
CA PHE A 27 3.54 14.89 4.53
C PHE A 27 2.29 14.30 3.85
N ALA A 28 2.26 12.98 3.68
CA ALA A 28 1.14 12.27 3.07
C ALA A 28 -0.08 12.31 4.00
N ARG A 29 -1.15 12.90 3.53
CA ARG A 29 -2.45 12.99 4.21
C ARG A 29 -3.49 12.38 3.33
N GLY A 30 -4.16 11.38 3.82
CA GLY A 30 -5.13 10.70 2.97
C GLY A 30 -5.88 9.58 3.67
N ALA A 31 -6.34 8.65 2.88
CA ALA A 31 -7.09 7.48 3.30
C ALA A 31 -6.82 6.30 2.37
N ASP A 32 -7.23 5.11 2.83
CA ASP A 32 -7.29 3.95 1.96
C ASP A 32 -8.49 4.07 1.02
N TYR A 33 -8.23 3.83 -0.27
CA TYR A 33 -9.27 3.70 -1.29
C TYR A 33 -9.65 2.24 -1.44
N ILE A 34 -10.93 1.97 -1.24
CA ILE A 34 -11.58 0.69 -1.48
C ILE A 34 -12.63 0.93 -2.58
N PRO A 35 -12.90 -0.03 -3.48
CA PRO A 35 -13.89 0.16 -4.55
C PRO A 35 -15.25 0.66 -4.05
N ASP A 36 -15.81 1.66 -4.72
CA ASP A 36 -17.06 2.34 -4.36
C ASP A 36 -18.30 1.44 -4.41
N ASP A 37 -18.23 0.36 -5.18
CA ASP A 37 -19.31 -0.62 -5.30
C ASP A 37 -18.71 -2.03 -5.39
N CYS A 38 -19.36 -3.02 -4.77
CA CYS A 38 -18.99 -4.42 -4.92
C CYS A 38 -19.22 -4.97 -6.34
N PHE A 39 -19.98 -4.27 -7.15
CA PHE A 39 -20.15 -4.54 -8.57
C PHE A 39 -19.39 -3.51 -9.39
N TYR A 40 -18.15 -3.81 -9.73
CA TYR A 40 -17.24 -2.92 -10.45
C TYR A 40 -17.87 -2.17 -11.65
N PRO A 41 -18.72 -2.80 -12.50
CA PRO A 41 -19.36 -2.09 -13.62
C PRO A 41 -20.33 -0.95 -13.25
N ARG A 42 -20.65 -0.79 -11.96
CA ARG A 42 -21.48 0.33 -11.48
C ARG A 42 -20.65 1.56 -11.13
N ILE A 43 -19.35 1.41 -10.99
CA ILE A 43 -18.44 2.52 -10.72
C ILE A 43 -18.31 3.32 -12.00
N THR A 44 -18.79 4.56 -11.97
CA THR A 44 -18.73 5.49 -13.11
C THR A 44 -17.71 6.60 -12.84
N ARG A 45 -17.26 7.28 -13.90
CA ARG A 45 -16.37 8.43 -13.77
C ARG A 45 -16.93 9.50 -12.82
N GLU A 46 -18.25 9.73 -12.83
CA GLU A 46 -18.89 10.73 -11.96
C GLU A 46 -18.78 10.35 -10.48
N ILE A 47 -18.86 9.05 -10.14
CA ILE A 47 -18.66 8.57 -8.78
C ILE A 47 -17.21 8.82 -8.38
N LEU A 48 -16.26 8.36 -9.18
CA LEU A 48 -14.82 8.54 -8.92
C LEU A 48 -14.44 10.03 -8.76
N GLU A 49 -14.96 10.88 -9.66
CA GLU A 49 -14.69 12.32 -9.60
C GLU A 49 -15.26 12.98 -8.34
N ARG A 50 -16.47 12.58 -7.92
CA ARG A 50 -17.06 13.04 -6.67
C ARG A 50 -16.14 12.72 -5.49
N ASP A 51 -15.61 11.52 -5.45
CA ASP A 51 -14.83 11.04 -4.30
C ASP A 51 -13.41 11.62 -4.30
N VAL A 52 -12.77 11.75 -5.46
CA VAL A 52 -11.49 12.47 -5.57
C VAL A 52 -11.67 13.95 -5.18
N LYS A 53 -12.75 14.61 -5.59
CA LYS A 53 -13.05 15.98 -5.16
C LYS A 53 -13.31 16.09 -3.65
N ALA A 54 -13.96 15.10 -3.05
CA ALA A 54 -14.14 15.06 -1.60
C ALA A 54 -12.80 14.92 -0.87
N CYS A 55 -11.88 14.12 -1.39
CA CYS A 55 -10.51 14.02 -0.87
C CYS A 55 -9.78 15.37 -0.95
N VAL A 56 -9.84 16.05 -2.08
CA VAL A 56 -9.25 17.40 -2.25
C VAL A 56 -9.88 18.39 -1.27
N PHE A 57 -11.20 18.38 -1.12
CA PHE A 57 -11.89 19.23 -0.15
C PHE A 57 -11.44 18.97 1.30
N ALA A 58 -11.15 17.71 1.63
CA ALA A 58 -10.61 17.31 2.92
C ALA A 58 -9.10 17.61 3.08
N ASN A 59 -8.47 18.25 2.10
CA ASN A 59 -7.01 18.49 2.03
C ASN A 59 -6.16 17.21 2.00
N PHE A 60 -6.66 16.13 1.43
CA PHE A 60 -5.86 14.97 1.13
C PHE A 60 -4.92 15.27 -0.06
N ASN A 61 -3.74 14.68 -0.02
CA ASN A 61 -2.76 14.74 -1.09
C ASN A 61 -2.24 13.34 -1.47
N CYS A 62 -2.74 12.30 -0.79
CA CYS A 62 -2.36 10.92 -1.01
C CYS A 62 -3.58 10.02 -0.81
N LEU A 63 -3.69 8.98 -1.61
CA LEU A 63 -4.60 7.85 -1.38
C LEU A 63 -3.81 6.56 -1.49
N ARG A 64 -4.20 5.54 -0.73
CA ARG A 64 -3.69 4.20 -0.89
C ARG A 64 -4.78 3.34 -1.53
N VAL A 65 -4.48 2.79 -2.70
CA VAL A 65 -5.30 1.76 -3.33
C VAL A 65 -5.05 0.46 -2.58
N TRP A 66 -5.98 0.06 -1.74
CA TRP A 66 -5.84 -1.07 -0.85
C TRP A 66 -5.90 -2.41 -1.61
N GLY A 67 -4.98 -3.33 -1.28
CA GLY A 67 -4.77 -4.59 -1.99
C GLY A 67 -5.87 -5.64 -1.87
N GLY A 68 -6.91 -5.39 -1.09
CA GLY A 68 -8.09 -6.24 -0.99
C GLY A 68 -9.24 -5.84 -1.92
N GLY A 69 -8.99 -4.92 -2.86
CA GLY A 69 -9.98 -4.41 -3.81
C GLY A 69 -9.74 -4.89 -5.24
N TYR A 70 -9.83 -3.95 -6.17
CA TYR A 70 -9.53 -4.10 -7.60
C TYR A 70 -8.56 -3.02 -8.03
N TYR A 71 -7.76 -3.30 -9.06
CA TYR A 71 -7.03 -2.22 -9.75
C TYR A 71 -8.03 -1.23 -10.32
N PRO A 72 -7.96 0.06 -9.95
CA PRO A 72 -8.90 1.07 -10.44
C PRO A 72 -8.90 1.21 -11.96
N SER A 73 -9.96 1.79 -12.50
CA SER A 73 -10.02 2.15 -13.93
C SER A 73 -9.03 3.26 -14.28
N ASP A 74 -8.71 3.41 -15.57
CA ASP A 74 -7.81 4.47 -16.03
C ASP A 74 -8.36 5.87 -15.66
N GLU A 75 -9.69 6.04 -15.63
CA GLU A 75 -10.30 7.30 -15.21
C GLU A 75 -9.94 7.69 -13.76
N PHE A 76 -9.76 6.73 -12.86
CA PHE A 76 -9.34 7.03 -11.49
C PHE A 76 -7.92 7.62 -11.45
N TYR A 77 -6.98 7.01 -12.18
CA TYR A 77 -5.62 7.52 -12.29
C TYR A 77 -5.57 8.89 -12.97
N ASP A 78 -6.35 9.07 -14.05
CA ASP A 78 -6.48 10.36 -14.72
C ASP A 78 -7.00 11.47 -13.77
N LEU A 79 -7.99 11.15 -12.95
CA LEU A 79 -8.52 12.07 -11.94
C LEU A 79 -7.47 12.37 -10.86
N CYS A 80 -6.74 11.37 -10.37
CA CYS A 80 -5.67 11.59 -9.41
C CYS A 80 -4.53 12.45 -10.00
N ASP A 81 -4.20 12.26 -11.29
CA ASP A 81 -3.27 13.13 -12.01
C ASP A 81 -3.79 14.57 -12.11
N GLU A 82 -5.05 14.75 -12.47
CA GLU A 82 -5.68 16.08 -12.64
C GLU A 82 -5.74 16.84 -11.30
N TYR A 83 -6.12 16.15 -10.22
CA TYR A 83 -6.33 16.78 -8.92
C TYR A 83 -5.07 16.78 -8.02
N GLY A 84 -3.97 16.17 -8.48
CA GLY A 84 -2.69 16.17 -7.76
C GLY A 84 -2.69 15.28 -6.52
N ILE A 85 -3.40 14.15 -6.55
CA ILE A 85 -3.43 13.15 -5.48
C ILE A 85 -2.37 12.08 -5.79
N LEU A 86 -1.41 11.89 -4.89
CA LEU A 86 -0.45 10.79 -4.99
C LEU A 86 -1.11 9.46 -4.67
N LEU A 87 -0.68 8.40 -5.32
CA LEU A 87 -1.15 7.05 -5.08
C LEU A 87 -0.05 6.15 -4.50
N TRP A 88 -0.34 5.58 -3.36
CA TRP A 88 0.27 4.34 -2.89
C TRP A 88 -0.54 3.20 -3.49
N GLU A 89 0.05 2.43 -4.40
CA GLU A 89 -0.64 1.37 -5.13
C GLU A 89 -0.26 0.00 -4.58
N ASP A 90 -1.18 -0.68 -3.90
CA ASP A 90 -0.99 -2.08 -3.55
C ASP A 90 -1.24 -2.97 -4.76
N LEU A 91 -0.44 -4.00 -4.93
CA LEU A 91 -0.82 -5.16 -5.74
C LEU A 91 -1.93 -5.93 -5.00
N MET A 92 -2.85 -6.56 -5.76
CA MET A 92 -4.11 -7.07 -5.21
C MET A 92 -3.95 -8.38 -4.40
N TYR A 93 -3.19 -8.28 -3.31
CA TYR A 93 -3.00 -9.34 -2.31
C TYR A 93 -3.23 -8.77 -0.91
N ALA A 94 -4.16 -9.35 -0.15
CA ALA A 94 -4.50 -8.87 1.18
C ALA A 94 -4.87 -10.00 2.14
N CYS A 95 -4.36 -9.93 3.36
CA CYS A 95 -4.83 -10.69 4.52
C CYS A 95 -4.94 -12.21 4.31
N ASN A 96 -4.10 -12.79 3.47
CA ASN A 96 -4.16 -14.22 3.13
C ASN A 96 -2.75 -14.82 3.00
N ILE A 97 -2.67 -16.15 3.02
CA ILE A 97 -1.44 -16.91 2.81
C ILE A 97 -1.57 -17.67 1.50
N TYR A 98 -0.60 -17.53 0.62
CA TYR A 98 -0.62 -18.14 -0.71
C TYR A 98 0.35 -19.31 -0.81
N ASP A 99 -0.10 -20.38 -1.46
CA ASP A 99 0.74 -21.48 -1.94
C ASP A 99 1.15 -21.14 -3.39
N VAL A 100 2.42 -20.85 -3.59
CA VAL A 100 2.92 -20.35 -4.88
C VAL A 100 3.35 -21.51 -5.76
N THR A 101 2.36 -22.13 -6.42
CA THR A 101 2.63 -23.13 -7.48
C THR A 101 3.24 -22.46 -8.71
N PRO A 102 3.92 -23.21 -9.60
CA PRO A 102 4.48 -22.63 -10.84
C PRO A 102 3.44 -21.90 -11.70
N ASP A 103 2.26 -22.48 -11.88
CA ASP A 103 1.17 -21.88 -12.68
C ASP A 103 0.65 -20.59 -12.02
N PHE A 104 0.56 -20.58 -10.68
CA PHE A 104 0.17 -19.38 -9.93
C PHE A 104 1.25 -18.30 -10.04
N ALA A 105 2.52 -18.67 -9.91
CA ALA A 105 3.65 -17.73 -10.06
C ALA A 105 3.65 -17.05 -11.44
N GLU A 106 3.43 -17.83 -12.51
CA GLU A 106 3.32 -17.28 -13.87
C GLU A 106 2.12 -16.32 -13.99
N ASN A 107 0.95 -16.72 -13.48
CA ASN A 107 -0.26 -15.91 -13.55
C ASN A 107 -0.11 -14.57 -12.82
N ILE A 108 0.41 -14.57 -11.58
CA ILE A 108 0.58 -13.33 -10.80
C ILE A 108 1.63 -12.41 -11.41
N ALA A 109 2.68 -12.96 -12.03
CA ALA A 109 3.67 -12.16 -12.74
C ALA A 109 3.07 -11.43 -13.96
N ILE A 110 2.21 -12.12 -14.72
CA ILE A 110 1.50 -11.56 -15.87
C ILE A 110 0.52 -10.49 -15.40
N GLU A 111 -0.32 -10.78 -14.39
CA GLU A 111 -1.27 -9.82 -13.82
C GLU A 111 -0.59 -8.55 -13.34
N ALA A 112 0.47 -8.69 -12.54
CA ALA A 112 1.21 -7.55 -12.03
C ALA A 112 1.81 -6.73 -13.18
N LYS A 113 2.46 -7.38 -14.15
CA LYS A 113 3.02 -6.72 -15.33
C LYS A 113 1.97 -5.94 -16.11
N ASP A 114 0.83 -6.55 -16.42
CA ASP A 114 -0.22 -5.93 -17.22
C ASP A 114 -0.77 -4.66 -16.54
N ASN A 115 -1.00 -4.71 -15.23
CA ASN A 115 -1.47 -3.56 -14.49
C ASN A 115 -0.38 -2.50 -14.31
N ILE A 116 0.86 -2.87 -14.00
CA ILE A 116 1.99 -1.93 -13.91
C ILE A 116 2.17 -1.16 -15.23
N LEU A 117 2.12 -1.85 -16.36
CA LEU A 117 2.22 -1.21 -17.68
C LEU A 117 1.11 -0.21 -17.95
N ARG A 118 -0.08 -0.41 -17.36
CA ARG A 118 -1.24 0.47 -17.46
C ARG A 118 -1.06 1.74 -16.62
N PHE A 119 -0.64 1.62 -15.35
CA PHE A 119 -0.60 2.78 -14.46
C PHE A 119 0.79 3.44 -14.29
N ARG A 120 1.89 2.82 -14.69
CA ARG A 120 3.27 3.32 -14.45
C ARG A 120 3.57 4.72 -14.98
N ASN A 121 2.84 5.18 -15.99
CA ASN A 121 3.06 6.48 -16.62
C ASN A 121 2.24 7.62 -15.99
N HIS A 122 1.36 7.31 -15.05
CA HIS A 122 0.58 8.32 -14.36
C HIS A 122 1.44 9.13 -13.39
N ALA A 123 1.23 10.44 -13.40
CA ALA A 123 1.96 11.35 -12.53
C ALA A 123 1.59 11.15 -11.04
N CYS A 124 0.44 10.62 -10.76
CA CYS A 124 -0.03 10.32 -9.41
C CYS A 124 0.69 9.13 -8.76
N LEU A 125 1.30 8.21 -9.52
CA LEU A 125 1.96 7.05 -8.93
C LEU A 125 3.08 7.47 -7.98
N GLY A 126 2.93 7.15 -6.70
CA GLY A 126 3.88 7.43 -5.63
C GLY A 126 4.82 6.25 -5.35
N LEU A 127 4.24 5.09 -5.10
CA LEU A 127 4.98 3.85 -4.89
C LEU A 127 4.09 2.63 -5.24
N ILE A 128 4.71 1.46 -5.37
CA ILE A 128 4.04 0.18 -5.57
C ILE A 128 4.33 -0.70 -4.35
N CYS A 129 3.28 -1.23 -3.73
CA CYS A 129 3.37 -2.11 -2.57
C CYS A 129 2.97 -3.53 -2.92
N GLY A 130 3.72 -4.52 -2.45
CA GLY A 130 3.50 -5.92 -2.79
C GLY A 130 2.23 -6.51 -2.24
N ASN A 131 1.84 -6.17 -1.00
CA ASN A 131 0.64 -6.72 -0.37
C ASN A 131 0.19 -5.91 0.84
N ASN A 132 -1.04 -6.20 1.28
CA ASN A 132 -1.60 -5.75 2.55
C ASN A 132 -1.52 -6.84 3.61
N GLU A 133 -0.79 -6.57 4.71
CA GLU A 133 -0.75 -7.30 5.98
C GLU A 133 -0.23 -8.74 5.95
N LEU A 134 0.33 -9.24 4.85
CA LEU A 134 0.82 -10.60 4.82
C LEU A 134 2.10 -10.78 5.64
N GLU A 135 2.98 -9.77 5.68
CA GLU A 135 4.21 -9.85 6.47
C GLU A 135 3.92 -9.87 7.97
N CYS A 136 3.10 -8.94 8.45
CA CYS A 136 2.70 -8.89 9.85
C CYS A 136 1.82 -10.09 10.24
N ALA A 137 1.03 -10.64 9.32
CA ALA A 137 0.28 -11.87 9.58
C ALA A 137 1.22 -13.02 10.00
N TRP A 138 2.35 -13.18 9.33
CA TRP A 138 3.34 -14.20 9.69
C TRP A 138 4.00 -13.98 11.06
N THR A 139 4.14 -12.75 11.50
CA THR A 139 4.77 -12.43 12.80
C THR A 139 3.77 -12.41 13.95
N ASP A 140 2.57 -11.87 13.73
CA ASP A 140 1.69 -11.45 14.82
C ASP A 140 0.36 -12.19 14.86
N TRP A 141 -0.16 -12.68 13.72
CA TRP A 141 -1.47 -13.30 13.70
C TRP A 141 -1.41 -14.76 14.12
N LYS A 142 -2.26 -15.14 15.08
CA LYS A 142 -2.33 -16.51 15.59
C LYS A 142 -2.70 -17.53 14.51
N ASP A 143 -3.54 -17.13 13.56
CA ASP A 143 -4.02 -18.00 12.49
C ASP A 143 -2.92 -18.32 11.47
N ALA A 144 -1.91 -17.46 11.34
CA ALA A 144 -0.74 -17.73 10.51
C ALA A 144 0.29 -18.64 11.22
N GLN A 145 0.27 -18.68 12.55
CA GLN A 145 1.14 -19.54 13.34
C GLN A 145 0.69 -21.00 13.23
N GLY A 146 1.53 -21.84 12.66
CA GLY A 146 1.21 -23.26 12.45
C GLY A 146 1.06 -23.67 11.00
N HIS A 147 1.11 -22.73 10.08
CA HIS A 147 1.22 -23.04 8.66
C HIS A 147 2.59 -23.67 8.33
N ALA A 148 2.62 -24.44 7.24
CA ALA A 148 3.85 -25.09 6.79
C ALA A 148 4.96 -24.05 6.49
N PRO A 149 6.23 -24.32 6.90
CA PRO A 149 7.34 -23.41 6.59
C PRO A 149 7.54 -23.14 5.10
N SER A 150 7.07 -24.02 4.22
CA SER A 150 7.07 -23.81 2.77
C SER A 150 6.30 -22.56 2.37
N LEU A 151 5.14 -22.30 2.99
CA LEU A 151 4.31 -21.13 2.68
C LEU A 151 4.99 -19.80 3.10
N LYS A 152 5.83 -19.84 4.16
CA LYS A 152 6.64 -18.68 4.52
C LYS A 152 7.73 -18.40 3.49
N ARG A 153 8.36 -19.46 2.94
CA ARG A 153 9.28 -19.34 1.81
C ARG A 153 8.56 -18.81 0.57
N ASP A 154 7.34 -19.28 0.31
CA ASP A 154 6.53 -18.86 -0.82
C ASP A 154 6.15 -17.36 -0.73
N TYR A 155 5.88 -16.84 0.48
CA TYR A 155 5.74 -15.40 0.73
C TYR A 155 6.99 -14.62 0.28
N LEU A 156 8.19 -15.03 0.73
CA LEU A 156 9.44 -14.36 0.35
C LEU A 156 9.62 -14.41 -1.17
N TYR A 157 9.40 -15.57 -1.77
CA TYR A 157 9.53 -15.73 -3.21
C TYR A 157 8.55 -14.82 -3.97
N GLN A 158 7.28 -14.77 -3.54
CA GLN A 158 6.26 -13.97 -4.20
C GLN A 158 6.54 -12.47 -4.09
N PHE A 159 6.77 -11.96 -2.89
CA PHE A 159 6.78 -10.51 -2.63
C PHE A 159 8.18 -9.88 -2.61
N GLU A 160 9.20 -10.62 -2.21
CA GLU A 160 10.55 -10.05 -2.13
C GLU A 160 11.43 -10.40 -3.34
N PHE A 161 11.00 -11.33 -4.20
CA PHE A 161 11.72 -11.69 -5.43
C PHE A 161 10.85 -11.53 -6.67
N LEU A 162 9.84 -12.37 -6.88
CA LEU A 162 9.09 -12.43 -8.14
C LEU A 162 8.44 -11.08 -8.49
N LEU A 163 7.59 -10.55 -7.59
CA LEU A 163 6.89 -9.28 -7.84
C LEU A 163 7.85 -8.07 -7.80
N ALA A 164 8.87 -8.11 -6.95
CA ALA A 164 9.92 -7.09 -6.94
C ALA A 164 10.66 -7.02 -8.30
N ASP A 165 10.99 -8.17 -8.90
CA ASP A 165 11.62 -8.23 -10.22
C ASP A 165 10.64 -7.75 -11.31
N VAL A 166 9.37 -8.13 -11.26
CA VAL A 166 8.34 -7.65 -12.22
C VAL A 166 8.22 -6.13 -12.16
N VAL A 167 8.18 -5.53 -10.96
CA VAL A 167 8.15 -4.06 -10.80
C VAL A 167 9.41 -3.43 -11.35
N LYS A 168 10.58 -3.94 -10.99
CA LYS A 168 11.88 -3.43 -11.45
C LYS A 168 12.02 -3.46 -12.97
N GLU A 169 11.54 -4.50 -13.62
CA GLU A 169 11.60 -4.64 -15.06
C GLU A 169 10.62 -3.72 -15.80
N ASN A 170 9.44 -3.47 -15.22
CA ASN A 170 8.35 -2.78 -15.91
C ASN A 170 8.11 -1.34 -15.44
N ALA A 171 8.60 -0.97 -14.26
CA ALA A 171 8.54 0.38 -13.70
C ALA A 171 9.83 0.70 -12.91
N PRO A 172 11.01 0.75 -13.55
CA PRO A 172 12.32 0.83 -12.88
C PRO A 172 12.50 2.08 -12.02
N ASP A 173 11.73 3.12 -12.27
CA ASP A 173 11.78 4.38 -11.52
C ASP A 173 10.79 4.41 -10.34
N ALA A 174 9.91 3.41 -10.21
CA ALA A 174 8.98 3.31 -9.10
C ALA A 174 9.63 2.67 -7.87
N PHE A 175 9.36 3.22 -6.69
CA PHE A 175 9.76 2.59 -5.45
C PHE A 175 8.85 1.38 -5.17
N TYR A 176 9.46 0.21 -4.93
CA TYR A 176 8.75 -0.99 -4.53
C TYR A 176 8.86 -1.21 -3.02
N TRP A 177 7.73 -1.47 -2.35
CA TRP A 177 7.63 -1.79 -0.95
C TRP A 177 7.03 -3.20 -0.78
N PRO A 178 7.68 -4.15 -0.08
CA PRO A 178 7.28 -5.56 -0.18
C PRO A 178 5.93 -5.86 0.48
N SER A 179 5.57 -5.13 1.53
CA SER A 179 4.33 -5.30 2.29
C SER A 179 3.93 -4.00 2.98
N SER A 180 2.68 -3.85 3.32
CA SER A 180 2.19 -2.82 4.25
C SER A 180 1.37 -3.51 5.35
N PRO A 181 1.76 -3.42 6.65
CA PRO A 181 2.96 -2.73 7.13
C PRO A 181 4.24 -3.53 6.87
N SER A 182 5.37 -2.81 6.86
CA SER A 182 6.69 -3.41 6.77
C SER A 182 7.77 -2.49 7.34
N SER A 183 8.88 -3.06 7.78
CA SER A 183 10.11 -2.33 8.10
C SER A 183 11.19 -2.50 7.02
N GLY A 184 10.84 -3.09 5.88
CA GLY A 184 11.73 -3.33 4.75
C GLY A 184 11.79 -4.76 4.25
N GLY A 185 10.92 -5.63 4.77
CA GLY A 185 10.79 -7.03 4.36
C GLY A 185 11.46 -8.03 5.30
N SER A 186 11.43 -9.28 4.87
CA SER A 186 12.09 -10.42 5.55
C SER A 186 11.59 -10.71 6.98
N PHE A 187 10.36 -10.27 7.29
CA PHE A 187 9.72 -10.42 8.61
C PHE A 187 10.48 -9.71 9.75
N ASP A 188 11.22 -8.66 9.43
CA ASP A 188 11.99 -7.90 10.41
C ASP A 188 11.14 -6.83 11.08
N ASN A 189 10.39 -7.22 12.12
CA ASN A 189 9.52 -6.34 12.91
C ASN A 189 8.63 -5.43 12.02
N PRO A 190 7.67 -6.00 11.27
CA PRO A 190 6.97 -5.30 10.19
C PRO A 190 6.12 -4.10 10.62
N CYS A 191 5.95 -3.85 11.91
CA CYS A 191 5.23 -2.66 12.42
C CYS A 191 6.07 -1.91 13.45
N ASP A 192 7.33 -1.63 13.10
CA ASP A 192 8.24 -0.83 13.93
C ASP A 192 7.88 0.65 13.83
N GLU A 193 7.58 1.30 14.96
CA GLU A 193 7.24 2.73 14.99
C GLU A 193 8.35 3.63 14.43
N ASN A 194 9.60 3.15 14.43
CA ASN A 194 10.78 3.95 14.09
C ASN A 194 11.27 3.75 12.66
N ARG A 195 10.64 2.88 11.86
CA ARG A 195 11.04 2.63 10.46
C ARG A 195 9.90 2.01 9.64
N GLY A 196 9.91 2.31 8.34
CA GLY A 196 8.88 1.82 7.44
C GLY A 196 7.51 2.38 7.73
N ASP A 197 6.48 1.56 7.51
CA ASP A 197 5.09 1.93 7.75
C ASP A 197 4.42 1.01 8.77
N CYS A 198 3.38 1.54 9.42
CA CYS A 198 2.62 0.83 10.45
C CYS A 198 1.12 0.88 10.18
N HIS A 199 0.44 -0.19 10.60
CA HIS A 199 -1.01 -0.23 10.79
C HIS A 199 -1.35 -0.14 12.26
N TYR A 200 -2.22 0.80 12.64
CA TYR A 200 -2.59 1.02 14.04
C TYR A 200 -4.09 0.92 14.27
N TRP A 201 -4.54 -0.25 14.70
CA TRP A 201 -5.95 -0.58 14.90
C TRP A 201 -6.39 -0.70 16.35
N ASP A 202 -5.56 -0.32 17.30
CA ASP A 202 -5.83 -0.48 18.72
C ASP A 202 -7.07 0.31 19.19
N VAL A 203 -7.35 1.45 18.57
CA VAL A 203 -8.56 2.24 18.92
C VAL A 203 -9.82 1.54 18.41
N TRP A 204 -9.77 0.90 17.22
CA TRP A 204 -10.92 0.16 16.69
C TRP A 204 -10.97 -1.28 17.22
N HIS A 205 -10.06 -2.14 16.80
CA HIS A 205 -10.05 -3.56 17.20
C HIS A 205 -9.63 -3.77 18.64
N GLY A 206 -8.67 -3.00 19.13
CA GLY A 206 -8.19 -3.04 20.50
C GLY A 206 -9.09 -2.33 21.51
N GLN A 207 -10.16 -1.65 21.07
CA GLN A 207 -11.11 -0.92 21.90
C GLN A 207 -10.47 0.09 22.87
N LYS A 208 -9.31 0.62 22.51
CA LYS A 208 -8.62 1.67 23.27
C LYS A 208 -9.29 3.04 23.05
N PRO A 209 -9.13 3.97 24.00
CA PRO A 209 -9.68 5.32 23.85
C PRO A 209 -8.95 6.11 22.73
N PHE A 210 -9.63 7.10 22.15
CA PHE A 210 -9.05 7.99 21.11
C PHE A 210 -7.75 8.68 21.55
N SER A 211 -7.52 8.87 22.85
CA SER A 211 -6.28 9.43 23.38
C SER A 211 -5.04 8.58 23.09
N GLU A 212 -5.20 7.32 22.69
CA GLU A 212 -4.08 6.47 22.28
C GLU A 212 -3.37 7.03 21.05
N TYR A 213 -4.10 7.60 20.10
CA TYR A 213 -3.46 8.22 18.91
C TYR A 213 -2.43 9.29 19.25
N MET A 214 -2.49 9.90 20.44
CA MET A 214 -1.55 10.92 20.89
C MET A 214 -0.25 10.35 21.49
N LYS A 215 -0.13 9.01 21.61
CA LYS A 215 1.01 8.35 22.25
C LYS A 215 2.00 7.74 21.25
N HIS A 216 1.63 7.67 19.99
CA HIS A 216 2.39 7.02 18.95
C HIS A 216 2.93 8.02 17.94
N TYR A 217 4.15 7.80 17.45
CA TYR A 217 4.87 8.69 16.53
C TYR A 217 5.47 7.88 15.37
N PHE A 218 4.59 7.16 14.66
CA PHE A 218 4.99 6.34 13.51
C PHE A 218 5.72 7.16 12.46
N ARG A 219 6.70 6.55 11.78
CA ARG A 219 7.38 7.17 10.64
C ARG A 219 6.40 7.37 9.48
N PHE A 220 5.53 6.40 9.27
CA PHE A 220 4.37 6.49 8.38
C PHE A 220 3.26 5.58 8.94
N CYS A 221 2.07 6.09 9.10
CA CYS A 221 0.91 5.28 9.50
C CYS A 221 0.03 5.10 8.27
N SER A 222 0.13 3.94 7.63
CA SER A 222 -0.55 3.61 6.39
C SER A 222 -1.98 3.14 6.60
N GLU A 223 -2.30 2.62 7.79
CA GLU A 223 -3.66 2.34 8.21
C GLU A 223 -3.90 2.70 9.67
N PHE A 224 -4.96 3.42 9.91
CA PHE A 224 -5.53 3.65 11.23
C PHE A 224 -6.97 4.13 11.05
N GLY A 225 -7.72 4.13 12.13
CA GLY A 225 -9.06 4.69 12.06
C GLY A 225 -9.97 4.16 13.15
N PHE A 226 -11.22 4.44 12.98
CA PHE A 226 -12.30 3.92 13.79
C PHE A 226 -13.28 3.21 12.85
N GLN A 227 -14.51 3.59 12.81
CA GLN A 227 -15.46 3.05 11.85
C GLN A 227 -15.51 3.96 10.63
N SER A 228 -15.57 3.42 9.42
CA SER A 228 -15.81 4.24 8.25
C SER A 228 -17.15 4.98 8.35
N LEU A 229 -17.15 6.22 7.92
CA LEU A 229 -18.38 7.01 7.82
C LEU A 229 -19.11 6.66 6.52
N PRO A 230 -20.46 6.64 6.52
CA PRO A 230 -21.26 6.42 5.33
C PRO A 230 -21.17 7.61 4.36
#